data_0e1a842e3b1854ee64e82289196a5e77
#
_entry.id   0e1a842e3b1854ee64e82289196a5e77
#
_cell.length_a   1.000
_cell.length_b   1.000
_cell.length_c   1.000
_cell.angle_alpha   90.00
_cell.angle_beta   90.00
_cell.angle_gamma   90.00
#
_symmetry.space_group_name_H-M   'P 1'
#
loop_
_entity.id
_entity.type
_entity.pdbx_description
1 polymer ?
#
loop_
_entity_poly.entity_id
_entity_poly.type
_entity_poly.pdbx_seq_one_letter_code
_entity_poly.pdbx_strand_id
1 'polypeptide(L)'
;DEPFKRRVFEQLPAGAVAGRTRAMLKVQDGCVNFCTYCIIPYTRGRLRSLPLDAAAAETARIDAEGYREIVLTGIEVASYGVDLPGKPGLADVIETVASAAPDMRIRLGSLEPTVITEDFCRRLAATGRLCRHFHLSLQSGCDRTLKAMNRKYDTAGFYRAVELLREYFPGCALTADLICGFPGETEEDHAATLEFIRKCGFADMHIFPYSRRPGTPADKMPSQCENAVKSRRAHEAQKVADEMHRDFMRGSIGQTLPVLFETEHDGVWTGHSDTYI
;
A
#
# COMPACT_ATOMS: atom_id res chain seq x y z
N ASP A 1 -6.96 16.11 22.61
CA ASP A 1 -8.00 15.47 21.78
C ASP A 1 -7.92 13.95 21.91
N GLU A 2 -8.98 13.30 22.39
CA GLU A 2 -9.03 11.85 22.51
C GLU A 2 -9.28 11.23 21.12
N PRO A 3 -8.33 10.44 20.56
CA PRO A 3 -8.42 9.91 19.20
C PRO A 3 -9.70 9.13 18.91
N PHE A 4 -10.19 8.37 19.90
CA PHE A 4 -11.40 7.54 19.75
C PHE A 4 -12.73 8.34 19.80
N LYS A 5 -12.68 9.63 20.14
CA LYS A 5 -13.84 10.53 20.07
C LYS A 5 -14.02 11.18 18.70
N ARG A 6 -13.00 11.15 17.85
CA ARG A 6 -13.07 11.70 16.49
C ARG A 6 -14.07 10.90 15.65
N ARG A 7 -15.03 11.58 15.02
CA ARG A 7 -16.09 10.96 14.21
C ARG A 7 -16.15 11.47 12.78
N VAL A 8 -15.59 12.64 12.54
CA VAL A 8 -15.68 13.34 11.26
C VAL A 8 -14.33 13.23 10.54
N PHE A 9 -14.38 12.97 9.25
CA PHE A 9 -13.19 13.03 8.39
C PHE A 9 -12.74 14.49 8.28
N GLU A 10 -11.48 14.74 8.55
CA GLU A 10 -10.89 16.07 8.40
C GLU A 10 -10.48 16.27 6.93
N GLN A 11 -11.26 17.08 6.22
CA GLN A 11 -10.95 17.45 4.85
C GLN A 11 -9.83 18.51 4.87
N LEU A 12 -8.67 18.09 4.41
CA LEU A 12 -7.58 19.00 4.08
C LEU A 12 -7.51 19.09 2.56
N PRO A 13 -7.48 20.27 1.96
CA PRO A 13 -7.29 20.39 0.53
C PRO A 13 -6.07 19.58 0.11
N ALA A 14 -6.18 18.78 -0.92
CA ALA A 14 -5.02 18.11 -1.50
C ALA A 14 -4.06 19.23 -1.93
N GLY A 15 -2.95 19.36 -1.20
CA GLY A 15 -2.11 20.56 -1.30
C GLY A 15 -1.54 20.72 -2.69
N ALA A 16 -1.81 21.82 -3.33
CA ALA A 16 -1.11 22.29 -4.50
C ALA A 16 0.34 22.56 -4.12
N VAL A 17 1.22 21.59 -4.30
CA VAL A 17 2.65 21.84 -4.30
C VAL A 17 3.00 22.29 -5.72
N ALA A 18 3.27 23.58 -5.86
CA ALA A 18 3.65 24.17 -7.15
C ALA A 18 4.75 23.35 -7.81
N GLY A 19 4.60 23.03 -9.11
CA GLY A 19 5.56 22.25 -9.90
C GLY A 19 5.47 20.73 -9.74
N ARG A 20 4.46 20.19 -9.05
CA ARG A 20 4.21 18.73 -9.02
C ARG A 20 3.16 18.32 -10.04
N THR A 21 3.38 17.17 -10.67
CA THR A 21 2.44 16.57 -11.64
C THR A 21 1.48 15.57 -10.98
N ARG A 22 1.78 15.17 -9.74
CA ARG A 22 1.00 14.22 -8.93
C ARG A 22 0.37 14.91 -7.72
N ALA A 23 -0.93 14.71 -7.52
CA ALA A 23 -1.64 15.12 -6.31
C ALA A 23 -1.92 13.93 -5.40
N MET A 24 -1.98 14.16 -4.09
CA MET A 24 -2.35 13.14 -3.11
C MET A 24 -3.74 13.46 -2.56
N LEU A 25 -4.69 12.56 -2.76
CA LEU A 25 -6.02 12.66 -2.17
C LEU A 25 -6.14 11.67 -1.01
N LYS A 26 -6.20 12.20 0.20
CA LYS A 26 -6.49 11.41 1.39
C LYS A 26 -7.97 11.08 1.42
N VAL A 27 -8.32 9.81 1.27
CA VAL A 27 -9.72 9.34 1.26
C VAL A 27 -10.14 8.66 2.57
N GLN A 28 -9.19 8.29 3.42
CA GLN A 28 -9.46 7.54 4.64
C GLN A 28 -8.48 7.93 5.76
N ASP A 29 -8.94 7.95 7.02
CA ASP A 29 -8.14 8.15 8.23
C ASP A 29 -8.60 7.22 9.35
N GLY A 30 -7.70 6.97 10.30
CA GLY A 30 -7.93 6.03 11.40
C GLY A 30 -7.76 4.58 10.98
N CYS A 31 -7.59 3.69 11.98
CA CYS A 31 -7.45 2.24 11.76
C CYS A 31 -7.91 1.48 12.99
N VAL A 32 -8.60 0.36 12.79
CA VAL A 32 -9.09 -0.53 13.86
C VAL A 32 -8.57 -1.96 13.72
N ASN A 33 -7.51 -2.19 12.95
CA ASN A 33 -6.92 -3.52 12.79
C ASN A 33 -6.16 -3.98 14.04
N PHE A 34 -5.67 -3.05 14.86
CA PHE A 34 -4.93 -3.33 16.09
C PHE A 34 -3.80 -4.36 15.88
N CYS A 35 -3.04 -4.21 14.79
CA CYS A 35 -1.82 -5.00 14.60
C CYS A 35 -0.92 -4.81 15.80
N THR A 36 -0.35 -5.89 16.33
CA THR A 36 0.31 -5.90 17.65
C THR A 36 1.55 -5.00 17.73
N TYR A 37 2.16 -4.67 16.60
CA TYR A 37 3.32 -3.76 16.51
C TYR A 37 2.94 -2.29 16.27
N CYS A 38 1.66 -1.98 16.01
CA CYS A 38 1.24 -0.70 15.47
C CYS A 38 0.60 0.19 16.53
N ILE A 39 1.06 1.43 16.63
CA ILE A 39 0.53 2.45 17.53
C ILE A 39 -0.61 3.27 16.90
N ILE A 40 -0.80 3.16 15.59
CA ILE A 40 -1.74 4.00 14.82
C ILE A 40 -3.17 3.98 15.34
N PRO A 41 -3.78 2.82 15.71
CA PRO A 41 -5.13 2.81 16.25
C PRO A 41 -5.29 3.73 17.48
N TYR A 42 -4.26 3.80 18.31
CA TYR A 42 -4.25 4.58 19.55
C TYR A 42 -4.01 6.08 19.33
N THR A 43 -3.42 6.46 18.20
CA THR A 43 -3.10 7.87 17.87
C THR A 43 -4.08 8.48 16.88
N ARG A 44 -4.58 7.69 15.91
CA ARG A 44 -5.53 8.16 14.89
C ARG A 44 -6.98 7.85 15.23
N GLY A 45 -7.23 6.80 16.02
CA GLY A 45 -8.57 6.41 16.45
C GLY A 45 -9.38 5.70 15.36
N ARG A 46 -10.72 5.88 15.41
CA ARG A 46 -11.68 5.17 14.56
C ARG A 46 -11.54 5.52 13.08
N LEU A 47 -12.06 4.61 12.26
CA LEU A 47 -12.22 4.82 10.81
C LEU A 47 -13.04 6.07 10.52
N ARG A 48 -12.58 6.85 9.59
CA ARG A 48 -13.25 8.03 9.01
C ARG A 48 -12.92 8.09 7.55
N SER A 49 -13.93 8.15 6.71
CA SER A 49 -13.80 8.15 5.26
C SER A 49 -14.30 9.45 4.66
N LEU A 50 -13.66 9.90 3.60
CA LEU A 50 -14.11 11.03 2.79
C LEU A 50 -15.39 10.61 2.03
N PRO A 51 -16.52 11.34 2.13
CA PRO A 51 -17.72 11.03 1.36
C PRO A 51 -17.46 11.02 -0.16
N LEU A 52 -18.20 10.21 -0.92
CA LEU A 52 -17.99 10.05 -2.36
C LEU A 52 -18.17 11.37 -3.13
N ASP A 53 -19.18 12.16 -2.78
CA ASP A 53 -19.42 13.48 -3.37
C ASP A 53 -18.27 14.46 -3.13
N ALA A 54 -17.72 14.45 -1.92
CA ALA A 54 -16.54 15.25 -1.58
C ALA A 54 -15.29 14.74 -2.31
N ALA A 55 -15.12 13.43 -2.47
CA ALA A 55 -14.03 12.84 -3.28
C ALA A 55 -14.13 13.27 -4.75
N ALA A 56 -15.34 13.24 -5.32
CA ALA A 56 -15.58 13.70 -6.70
C ALA A 56 -15.25 15.20 -6.86
N ALA A 57 -15.75 16.04 -5.96
CA ALA A 57 -15.52 17.48 -6.01
C ALA A 57 -14.03 17.84 -5.89
N GLU A 58 -13.32 17.20 -4.95
CA GLU A 58 -11.88 17.42 -4.78
C GLU A 58 -11.06 16.91 -5.96
N THR A 59 -11.46 15.78 -6.55
CA THR A 59 -10.83 15.25 -7.76
C THR A 59 -11.00 16.21 -8.95
N ALA A 60 -12.20 16.75 -9.17
CA ALA A 60 -12.45 17.72 -10.23
C ALA A 60 -11.63 19.02 -10.03
N ARG A 61 -11.44 19.45 -8.77
CA ARG A 61 -10.59 20.61 -8.45
C ARG A 61 -9.12 20.31 -8.79
N ILE A 62 -8.62 19.13 -8.43
CA ILE A 62 -7.25 18.67 -8.74
C ILE A 62 -7.02 18.61 -10.25
N ASP A 63 -7.98 18.08 -11.00
CA ASP A 63 -7.92 18.01 -12.47
C ASP A 63 -7.89 19.41 -13.12
N ALA A 64 -8.74 20.34 -12.62
CA ALA A 64 -8.76 21.72 -13.09
C ALA A 64 -7.44 22.47 -12.79
N GLU A 65 -6.69 22.08 -11.77
CA GLU A 65 -5.34 22.59 -11.49
C GLU A 65 -4.23 22.00 -12.38
N GLY A 66 -4.59 21.07 -13.27
CA GLY A 66 -3.68 20.51 -14.28
C GLY A 66 -2.84 19.33 -13.83
N TYR A 67 -3.15 18.71 -12.69
CA TYR A 67 -2.50 17.45 -12.29
C TYR A 67 -2.83 16.32 -13.27
N ARG A 68 -1.90 15.38 -13.41
CA ARG A 68 -2.01 14.24 -14.36
C ARG A 68 -2.06 12.89 -13.66
N GLU A 69 -1.72 12.85 -12.39
CA GLU A 69 -1.85 11.65 -11.56
C GLU A 69 -2.44 12.03 -10.19
N ILE A 70 -3.37 11.22 -9.72
CA ILE A 70 -3.89 11.29 -8.35
C ILE A 70 -3.52 10.03 -7.60
N VAL A 71 -2.93 10.19 -6.41
CA VAL A 71 -2.61 9.10 -5.50
C VAL A 71 -3.67 9.04 -4.42
N LEU A 72 -4.50 8.00 -4.41
CA LEU A 72 -5.46 7.76 -3.35
C LEU A 72 -4.73 7.18 -2.13
N THR A 73 -4.80 7.89 -1.02
CA THR A 73 -4.06 7.53 0.19
C THR A 73 -4.94 7.55 1.44
N GLY A 74 -4.47 6.93 2.48
CA GLY A 74 -5.10 6.88 3.80
C GLY A 74 -4.23 6.13 4.79
N ILE A 75 -4.73 5.95 5.99
CA ILE A 75 -4.08 5.13 7.01
C ILE A 75 -4.28 3.63 6.72
N GLU A 76 -5.49 3.26 6.28
CA GLU A 76 -5.85 1.89 5.91
C GLU A 76 -7.00 1.97 4.89
N VAL A 77 -6.65 2.19 3.63
CA VAL A 77 -7.61 2.48 2.56
C VAL A 77 -8.56 1.32 2.26
N ALA A 78 -8.18 0.07 2.56
CA ALA A 78 -9.04 -1.09 2.37
C ALA A 78 -10.31 -1.05 3.24
N SER A 79 -10.30 -0.30 4.34
CA SER A 79 -11.46 -0.06 5.21
C SER A 79 -12.27 1.17 4.81
N TYR A 80 -12.03 1.76 3.64
CA TYR A 80 -12.79 2.92 3.18
C TYR A 80 -14.28 2.65 3.17
N GLY A 81 -15.04 3.64 3.64
CA GLY A 81 -16.49 3.69 3.56
C GLY A 81 -17.25 2.85 4.61
N VAL A 82 -16.57 2.04 5.42
CA VAL A 82 -17.22 1.23 6.47
C VAL A 82 -18.03 2.10 7.45
N ASP A 83 -17.60 3.34 7.65
CA ASP A 83 -18.21 4.35 8.52
C ASP A 83 -19.24 5.25 7.82
N LEU A 84 -19.35 5.18 6.49
CA LEU A 84 -20.26 5.99 5.70
C LEU A 84 -21.65 5.34 5.56
N PRO A 85 -22.72 6.13 5.36
CA PRO A 85 -24.03 5.61 4.98
C PRO A 85 -23.95 4.79 3.69
N GLY A 86 -24.65 3.65 3.65
CA GLY A 86 -24.61 2.73 2.49
C GLY A 86 -23.32 1.92 2.37
N LYS A 87 -22.32 2.18 3.20
CA LYS A 87 -21.03 1.47 3.27
C LYS A 87 -20.38 1.27 1.90
N PRO A 88 -20.12 2.34 1.13
CA PRO A 88 -19.39 2.22 -0.12
C PRO A 88 -18.00 1.63 0.14
N GLY A 89 -17.50 0.80 -0.76
CA GLY A 89 -16.18 0.20 -0.64
C GLY A 89 -15.09 1.03 -1.33
N LEU A 90 -13.85 0.56 -1.23
CA LEU A 90 -12.70 1.20 -1.89
C LEU A 90 -12.90 1.27 -3.43
N ALA A 91 -13.49 0.27 -4.05
CA ALA A 91 -13.78 0.30 -5.48
C ALA A 91 -14.73 1.45 -5.86
N ASP A 92 -15.74 1.76 -5.01
CA ASP A 92 -16.69 2.84 -5.30
C ASP A 92 -16.02 4.21 -5.33
N VAL A 93 -15.10 4.50 -4.40
CA VAL A 93 -14.37 5.77 -4.43
C VAL A 93 -13.37 5.83 -5.59
N ILE A 94 -12.75 4.72 -5.98
CA ILE A 94 -11.86 4.67 -7.14
C ILE A 94 -12.65 4.96 -8.43
N GLU A 95 -13.81 4.34 -8.63
CA GLU A 95 -14.69 4.60 -9.76
C GLU A 95 -15.22 6.04 -9.78
N THR A 96 -15.55 6.57 -8.61
CA THR A 96 -15.95 7.98 -8.45
C THR A 96 -14.84 8.94 -8.91
N VAL A 97 -13.61 8.71 -8.47
CA VAL A 97 -12.43 9.49 -8.86
C VAL A 97 -12.14 9.34 -10.36
N ALA A 98 -12.21 8.11 -10.90
CA ALA A 98 -12.01 7.87 -12.31
C ALA A 98 -13.04 8.60 -13.20
N SER A 99 -14.28 8.70 -12.71
CA SER A 99 -15.36 9.40 -13.42
C SER A 99 -15.23 10.92 -13.34
N ALA A 100 -14.72 11.45 -12.21
CA ALA A 100 -14.58 12.89 -11.99
C ALA A 100 -13.39 13.51 -12.76
N ALA A 101 -12.37 12.70 -13.10
CA ALA A 101 -11.19 13.14 -13.86
C ALA A 101 -10.79 12.07 -14.90
N PRO A 102 -11.48 12.00 -16.04
CA PRO A 102 -11.34 10.90 -17.01
C PRO A 102 -9.98 10.83 -17.70
N ASP A 103 -9.17 11.88 -17.67
CA ASP A 103 -7.83 11.92 -18.29
C ASP A 103 -6.69 11.72 -17.28
N MET A 104 -7.01 11.70 -15.98
CA MET A 104 -6.03 11.54 -14.91
C MET A 104 -5.80 10.05 -14.61
N ARG A 105 -4.54 9.64 -14.45
CA ARG A 105 -4.21 8.30 -13.97
C ARG A 105 -4.31 8.22 -12.45
N ILE A 106 -4.71 7.07 -11.95
CA ILE A 106 -4.95 6.83 -10.52
C ILE A 106 -3.90 5.86 -10.00
N ARG A 107 -3.23 6.23 -8.92
CA ARG A 107 -2.33 5.34 -8.18
C ARG A 107 -2.91 5.09 -6.78
N LEU A 108 -2.73 3.89 -6.27
CA LEU A 108 -3.21 3.52 -4.95
C LEU A 108 -2.06 3.56 -3.94
N GLY A 109 -2.36 3.98 -2.73
CA GLY A 109 -1.52 3.76 -1.56
C GLY A 109 -1.53 2.28 -1.14
N SER A 110 -1.01 2.00 0.06
CA SER A 110 -0.89 0.62 0.56
C SER A 110 -2.23 -0.08 0.68
N LEU A 111 -2.31 -1.31 0.17
CA LEU A 111 -3.48 -2.16 0.22
C LEU A 111 -3.31 -3.32 1.20
N GLU A 112 -4.34 -3.58 1.97
CA GLU A 112 -4.51 -4.82 2.70
C GLU A 112 -4.92 -5.93 1.70
N PRO A 113 -4.32 -7.12 1.70
CA PRO A 113 -4.64 -8.15 0.70
C PRO A 113 -6.09 -8.61 0.76
N THR A 114 -6.76 -8.45 1.89
CA THR A 114 -8.17 -8.86 2.09
C THR A 114 -9.18 -8.10 1.23
N VAL A 115 -8.85 -6.90 0.74
CA VAL A 115 -9.74 -6.14 -0.17
C VAL A 115 -9.62 -6.63 -1.61
N ILE A 116 -8.53 -7.34 -1.94
CA ILE A 116 -8.23 -7.77 -3.31
C ILE A 116 -9.04 -9.03 -3.61
N THR A 117 -10.23 -8.83 -4.14
CA THR A 117 -11.14 -9.87 -4.62
C THR A 117 -11.21 -9.82 -6.15
N GLU A 118 -11.76 -10.86 -6.76
CA GLU A 118 -12.01 -10.88 -8.21
C GLU A 118 -12.89 -9.70 -8.66
N ASP A 119 -13.97 -9.43 -7.92
CA ASP A 119 -14.85 -8.28 -8.21
C ASP A 119 -14.11 -6.96 -8.09
N PHE A 120 -13.31 -6.77 -7.05
CA PHE A 120 -12.47 -5.59 -6.88
C PHE A 120 -11.53 -5.40 -8.09
N CYS A 121 -10.77 -6.43 -8.45
CA CYS A 121 -9.83 -6.37 -9.57
C CYS A 121 -10.54 -6.10 -10.91
N ARG A 122 -11.66 -6.76 -11.16
CA ARG A 122 -12.48 -6.57 -12.35
C ARG A 122 -12.99 -5.12 -12.48
N ARG A 123 -13.53 -4.56 -11.39
CA ARG A 123 -14.02 -3.17 -11.34
C ARG A 123 -12.89 -2.18 -11.58
N LEU A 124 -11.77 -2.35 -10.92
CA LEU A 124 -10.61 -1.49 -11.10
C LEU A 124 -10.06 -1.54 -12.52
N ALA A 125 -9.92 -2.73 -13.10
CA ALA A 125 -9.47 -2.90 -14.49
C ALA A 125 -10.41 -2.22 -15.49
N ALA A 126 -11.72 -2.28 -15.22
CA ALA A 126 -12.73 -1.64 -16.06
C ALA A 126 -12.63 -0.10 -16.10
N THR A 127 -12.03 0.54 -15.10
CA THR A 127 -11.81 2.00 -15.11
C THR A 127 -10.81 2.42 -16.21
N GLY A 128 -9.86 1.56 -16.57
CA GLY A 128 -8.78 1.84 -17.52
C GLY A 128 -7.83 2.97 -17.08
N ARG A 129 -7.86 3.37 -15.80
CA ARG A 129 -7.11 4.54 -15.29
C ARG A 129 -6.08 4.19 -14.22
N LEU A 130 -6.11 2.95 -13.72
CA LEU A 130 -5.19 2.53 -12.66
C LEU A 130 -3.76 2.40 -13.17
N CYS A 131 -2.83 2.98 -12.43
CA CYS A 131 -1.41 2.63 -12.54
C CYS A 131 -1.23 1.16 -12.17
N ARG A 132 -0.49 0.41 -12.98
CA ARG A 132 -0.19 -1.01 -12.73
C ARG A 132 0.91 -1.17 -11.67
N HIS A 133 0.69 -0.53 -10.52
CA HIS A 133 1.56 -0.59 -9.36
C HIS A 133 0.70 -0.75 -8.11
N PHE A 134 0.94 -1.81 -7.34
CA PHE A 134 0.19 -2.11 -6.12
C PHE A 134 1.17 -2.38 -4.97
N HIS A 135 1.06 -1.56 -3.93
CA HIS A 135 1.83 -1.77 -2.72
C HIS A 135 0.99 -2.56 -1.71
N LEU A 136 1.51 -3.71 -1.26
CA LEU A 136 0.80 -4.66 -0.42
C LEU A 136 1.40 -4.73 0.98
N SER A 137 0.55 -4.66 2.00
CA SER A 137 0.97 -4.75 3.41
C SER A 137 1.25 -6.21 3.80
N LEU A 138 2.40 -6.80 3.36
CA LEU A 138 2.76 -8.19 3.66
C LEU A 138 3.11 -8.41 5.13
N GLN A 139 4.04 -7.64 5.65
CA GLN A 139 4.61 -7.66 7.00
C GLN A 139 5.42 -8.92 7.36
N SER A 140 5.01 -10.14 6.98
CA SER A 140 5.73 -11.41 7.15
C SER A 140 5.26 -12.44 6.12
N GLY A 141 6.14 -13.33 5.70
CA GLY A 141 5.81 -14.48 4.85
C GLY A 141 5.61 -15.78 5.64
N CYS A 142 5.38 -15.70 6.94
CA CYS A 142 5.13 -16.85 7.82
C CYS A 142 3.82 -16.69 8.58
N ASP A 143 2.91 -17.67 8.48
CA ASP A 143 1.57 -17.62 9.08
C ASP A 143 1.61 -17.50 10.60
N ARG A 144 2.57 -18.15 11.26
CA ARG A 144 2.75 -18.06 12.71
C ARG A 144 3.07 -16.61 13.12
N THR A 145 3.93 -15.94 12.39
CA THR A 145 4.31 -14.55 12.63
C THR A 145 3.16 -13.61 12.28
N LEU A 146 2.47 -13.80 11.15
CA LEU A 146 1.27 -13.02 10.78
C LEU A 146 0.19 -13.10 11.86
N LYS A 147 -0.06 -14.29 12.40
CA LYS A 147 -1.01 -14.49 13.51
C LYS A 147 -0.56 -13.75 14.78
N ALA A 148 0.72 -13.80 15.12
CA ALA A 148 1.27 -13.07 16.27
C ALA A 148 1.21 -11.55 16.07
N MET A 149 1.32 -11.07 14.82
CA MET A 149 1.13 -9.68 14.41
C MET A 149 -0.36 -9.24 14.41
N ASN A 150 -1.31 -10.15 14.65
CA ASN A 150 -2.76 -9.93 14.53
C ASN A 150 -3.19 -9.53 13.10
N ARG A 151 -2.54 -10.11 12.08
CA ARG A 151 -2.96 -9.90 10.68
C ARG A 151 -4.23 -10.72 10.39
N LYS A 152 -5.06 -10.22 9.47
CA LYS A 152 -6.37 -10.79 9.12
C LYS A 152 -6.32 -11.69 7.89
N TYR A 153 -5.13 -12.02 7.44
CA TYR A 153 -4.83 -12.90 6.32
C TYR A 153 -3.67 -13.82 6.70
N ASP A 154 -3.54 -14.90 5.97
CA ASP A 154 -2.41 -15.83 5.94
C ASP A 154 -1.63 -15.71 4.62
N THR A 155 -0.57 -16.49 4.48
CA THR A 155 0.26 -16.51 3.26
C THR A 155 -0.53 -17.00 2.04
N ALA A 156 -1.46 -17.93 2.20
CA ALA A 156 -2.30 -18.43 1.11
C ALA A 156 -3.23 -17.33 0.58
N GLY A 157 -3.92 -16.63 1.47
CA GLY A 157 -4.80 -15.50 1.12
C GLY A 157 -4.02 -14.35 0.49
N PHE A 158 -2.82 -14.04 1.02
CA PHE A 158 -1.94 -13.04 0.42
C PHE A 158 -1.52 -13.43 -1.01
N TYR A 159 -1.09 -14.68 -1.20
CA TYR A 159 -0.65 -15.14 -2.53
C TYR A 159 -1.81 -15.15 -3.54
N ARG A 160 -3.03 -15.50 -3.10
CA ARG A 160 -4.23 -15.37 -3.94
C ARG A 160 -4.46 -13.94 -4.42
N ALA A 161 -4.26 -12.95 -3.56
CA ALA A 161 -4.34 -11.53 -3.95
C ALA A 161 -3.26 -11.17 -4.99
N VAL A 162 -2.03 -11.68 -4.85
CA VAL A 162 -0.96 -11.53 -5.85
C VAL A 162 -1.36 -12.11 -7.20
N GLU A 163 -1.94 -13.32 -7.22
CA GLU A 163 -2.41 -13.96 -8.45
C GLU A 163 -3.51 -13.15 -9.15
N LEU A 164 -4.52 -12.69 -8.40
CA LEU A 164 -5.60 -11.86 -8.94
C LEU A 164 -5.08 -10.55 -9.55
N LEU A 165 -4.18 -9.85 -8.86
CA LEU A 165 -3.60 -8.63 -9.41
C LEU A 165 -2.83 -8.88 -10.71
N ARG A 166 -2.10 -9.98 -10.84
CA ARG A 166 -1.39 -10.33 -12.06
C ARG A 166 -2.31 -10.76 -13.19
N GLU A 167 -3.41 -11.41 -12.87
CA GLU A 167 -4.44 -11.81 -13.83
C GLU A 167 -5.11 -10.59 -14.46
N TYR A 168 -5.56 -9.63 -13.63
CA TYR A 168 -6.30 -8.45 -14.09
C TYR A 168 -5.40 -7.29 -14.55
N PHE A 169 -4.15 -7.26 -14.11
CA PHE A 169 -3.16 -6.22 -14.44
C PHE A 169 -1.84 -6.86 -14.90
N PRO A 170 -1.79 -7.47 -16.09
CA PRO A 170 -0.58 -8.13 -16.57
C PRO A 170 0.63 -7.20 -16.58
N GLY A 171 1.76 -7.71 -16.08
CA GLY A 171 3.00 -6.94 -15.95
C GLY A 171 3.00 -5.88 -14.85
N CYS A 172 2.04 -5.92 -13.91
CA CYS A 172 2.02 -4.97 -12.80
C CYS A 172 3.24 -5.11 -11.88
N ALA A 173 3.67 -3.99 -11.33
CA ALA A 173 4.64 -3.94 -10.26
C ALA A 173 3.93 -4.19 -8.92
N LEU A 174 4.33 -5.23 -8.22
CA LEU A 174 3.90 -5.48 -6.85
C LEU A 174 5.04 -5.10 -5.91
N THR A 175 4.76 -4.27 -4.93
CA THR A 175 5.71 -3.91 -3.87
C THR A 175 5.14 -4.25 -2.50
N ALA A 176 5.99 -4.43 -1.50
CA ALA A 176 5.52 -4.83 -0.18
C ALA A 176 6.41 -4.33 0.96
N ASP A 177 5.80 -4.22 2.16
CA ASP A 177 6.53 -4.02 3.41
C ASP A 177 6.84 -5.36 4.09
N LEU A 178 8.02 -5.49 4.68
CA LEU A 178 8.45 -6.64 5.47
C LEU A 178 9.07 -6.19 6.79
N ILE A 179 8.66 -6.81 7.90
CA ILE A 179 9.25 -6.62 9.23
C ILE A 179 10.02 -7.88 9.61
N CYS A 180 11.34 -7.74 9.83
CA CYS A 180 12.22 -8.83 10.22
C CYS A 180 12.54 -8.80 11.72
N GLY A 181 12.59 -9.97 12.35
CA GLY A 181 12.92 -10.10 13.76
C GLY A 181 11.77 -9.68 14.69
N PHE A 182 10.54 -9.96 14.31
CA PHE A 182 9.37 -9.80 15.17
C PHE A 182 9.51 -10.70 16.42
N PRO A 183 8.97 -10.31 17.61
CA PRO A 183 9.06 -11.12 18.81
C PRO A 183 8.59 -12.56 18.59
N GLY A 184 9.46 -13.53 18.93
CA GLY A 184 9.21 -14.95 18.75
C GLY A 184 9.45 -15.51 17.35
N GLU A 185 9.86 -14.69 16.38
CA GLU A 185 10.27 -15.18 15.05
C GLU A 185 11.51 -16.08 15.17
N THR A 186 11.42 -17.30 14.64
CA THR A 186 12.53 -18.28 14.63
C THR A 186 13.33 -18.19 13.32
N GLU A 187 14.41 -18.99 13.20
CA GLU A 187 15.16 -19.08 11.93
C GLU A 187 14.33 -19.77 10.83
N GLU A 188 13.49 -20.74 11.22
CA GLU A 188 12.57 -21.42 10.31
C GLU A 188 11.50 -20.47 9.78
N ASP A 189 10.94 -19.59 10.64
CA ASP A 189 9.97 -18.58 10.19
C ASP A 189 10.61 -17.57 9.23
N HIS A 190 11.85 -17.16 9.53
CA HIS A 190 12.60 -16.28 8.64
C HIS A 190 12.88 -16.95 7.30
N ALA A 191 13.33 -18.20 7.30
CA ALA A 191 13.57 -18.97 6.07
C ALA A 191 12.28 -19.11 5.23
N ALA A 192 11.14 -19.45 5.88
CA ALA A 192 9.84 -19.53 5.22
C ALA A 192 9.44 -18.17 4.62
N THR A 193 9.73 -17.06 5.33
CA THR A 193 9.47 -15.71 4.82
C THR A 193 10.29 -15.41 3.57
N LEU A 194 11.59 -15.76 3.55
CA LEU A 194 12.44 -15.58 2.36
C LEU A 194 11.95 -16.39 1.16
N GLU A 195 11.50 -17.63 1.38
CA GLU A 195 10.92 -18.46 0.33
C GLU A 195 9.62 -17.86 -0.20
N PHE A 196 8.75 -17.40 0.70
CA PHE A 196 7.47 -16.80 0.34
C PHE A 196 7.62 -15.52 -0.49
N ILE A 197 8.53 -14.60 -0.11
CA ILE A 197 8.74 -13.38 -0.91
C ILE A 197 9.30 -13.69 -2.29
N ARG A 198 10.19 -14.69 -2.44
CA ARG A 198 10.63 -15.17 -3.77
C ARG A 198 9.46 -15.71 -4.59
N LYS A 199 8.58 -16.50 -3.98
CA LYS A 199 7.37 -17.00 -4.64
C LYS A 199 6.47 -15.87 -5.12
N CYS A 200 6.32 -14.81 -4.33
CA CYS A 200 5.54 -13.63 -4.70
C CYS A 200 6.19 -12.83 -5.83
N GLY A 201 7.52 -12.76 -5.92
CA GLY A 201 8.24 -12.07 -6.99
C GLY A 201 7.92 -10.58 -7.04
N PHE A 202 8.25 -9.85 -5.97
CA PHE A 202 7.99 -8.42 -5.87
C PHE A 202 8.91 -7.60 -6.77
N ALA A 203 8.39 -6.49 -7.31
CA ALA A 203 9.17 -5.51 -8.06
C ALA A 203 10.12 -4.72 -7.15
N ASP A 204 9.71 -4.48 -5.90
CA ASP A 204 10.52 -3.85 -4.86
C ASP A 204 9.93 -4.14 -3.48
N MET A 205 10.72 -3.95 -2.42
CA MET A 205 10.29 -4.17 -1.05
C MET A 205 10.90 -3.14 -0.10
N HIS A 206 10.09 -2.72 0.88
CA HIS A 206 10.56 -1.97 2.04
C HIS A 206 10.77 -2.92 3.21
N ILE A 207 12.01 -3.10 3.63
CA ILE A 207 12.40 -4.07 4.64
C ILE A 207 12.87 -3.36 5.90
N PHE A 208 12.21 -3.67 7.01
CA PHE A 208 12.47 -3.03 8.30
C PHE A 208 12.87 -4.07 9.35
N PRO A 209 13.97 -3.87 10.10
CA PRO A 209 14.14 -4.58 11.35
C PRO A 209 13.03 -4.14 12.33
N TYR A 210 12.44 -5.11 13.04
CA TYR A 210 11.40 -4.80 14.01
C TYR A 210 11.88 -3.77 15.05
N SER A 211 11.15 -2.67 15.17
CA SER A 211 11.38 -1.61 16.15
C SER A 211 10.31 -1.65 17.23
N ARG A 212 10.73 -1.81 18.49
CA ARG A 212 9.84 -1.75 19.65
C ARG A 212 9.20 -0.38 19.75
N ARG A 213 7.88 -0.37 19.96
CA ARG A 213 7.14 0.88 20.17
C ARG A 213 6.39 0.81 21.49
N PRO A 214 6.76 1.65 22.49
CA PRO A 214 6.06 1.72 23.75
C PRO A 214 4.55 1.90 23.57
N GLY A 215 3.77 1.16 24.35
CA GLY A 215 2.31 1.18 24.28
C GLY A 215 1.68 0.19 23.32
N THR A 216 2.48 -0.52 22.53
CA THR A 216 1.97 -1.60 21.65
C THR A 216 2.02 -2.97 22.35
N PRO A 217 1.14 -3.92 22.00
CA PRO A 217 1.22 -5.28 22.53
C PRO A 217 2.57 -5.96 22.25
N ALA A 218 3.13 -5.80 21.06
CA ALA A 218 4.39 -6.42 20.68
C ALA A 218 5.59 -5.91 21.48
N ASP A 219 5.54 -4.70 22.02
CA ASP A 219 6.57 -4.18 22.91
C ASP A 219 6.71 -5.02 24.20
N LYS A 220 5.61 -5.63 24.66
CA LYS A 220 5.54 -6.45 25.88
C LYS A 220 5.63 -7.95 25.62
N MET A 221 5.69 -8.38 24.36
CA MET A 221 5.81 -9.81 24.03
C MET A 221 7.14 -10.38 24.54
N PRO A 222 7.15 -11.64 25.03
CA PRO A 222 8.39 -12.35 25.32
C PRO A 222 9.18 -12.65 24.03
N SER A 223 10.37 -13.18 24.19
CA SER A 223 11.22 -13.63 23.05
C SER A 223 11.54 -12.53 22.05
N GLN A 224 11.85 -11.33 22.56
CA GLN A 224 12.35 -10.23 21.72
C GLN A 224 13.65 -10.65 21.03
N CYS A 225 13.71 -10.51 19.72
CA CYS A 225 14.94 -10.76 18.97
C CYS A 225 16.00 -9.71 19.32
N GLU A 226 17.27 -10.15 19.40
CA GLU A 226 18.40 -9.23 19.54
C GLU A 226 18.56 -8.35 18.30
N ASN A 227 19.11 -7.15 18.47
CA ASN A 227 19.27 -6.21 17.35
C ASN A 227 20.18 -6.77 16.25
N ALA A 228 21.22 -7.54 16.61
CA ALA A 228 22.09 -8.20 15.65
C ALA A 228 21.32 -9.19 14.76
N VAL A 229 20.40 -9.98 15.35
CA VAL A 229 19.55 -10.93 14.64
C VAL A 229 18.59 -10.20 13.70
N LYS A 230 17.92 -9.15 14.18
CA LYS A 230 17.02 -8.32 13.35
C LYS A 230 17.73 -7.73 12.14
N SER A 231 18.92 -7.15 12.36
CA SER A 231 19.72 -6.53 11.29
C SER A 231 20.20 -7.57 10.29
N ARG A 232 20.67 -8.74 10.74
CA ARG A 232 21.08 -9.84 9.86
C ARG A 232 19.91 -10.29 8.98
N ARG A 233 18.75 -10.58 9.58
CA ARG A 233 17.55 -11.02 8.85
C ARG A 233 17.06 -9.97 7.86
N ALA A 234 17.06 -8.69 8.24
CA ALA A 234 16.71 -7.62 7.32
C ALA A 234 17.68 -7.53 6.12
N HIS A 235 18.99 -7.72 6.37
CA HIS A 235 19.99 -7.76 5.31
C HIS A 235 19.83 -8.97 4.38
N GLU A 236 19.53 -10.15 4.93
CA GLU A 236 19.25 -11.36 4.14
C GLU A 236 18.00 -11.18 3.26
N ALA A 237 16.94 -10.61 3.80
CA ALA A 237 15.73 -10.29 3.04
C ALA A 237 15.98 -9.23 1.96
N GLN A 238 16.82 -8.20 2.26
CA GLN A 238 17.18 -7.18 1.29
C GLN A 238 17.90 -7.77 0.08
N LYS A 239 18.80 -8.73 0.28
CA LYS A 239 19.46 -9.42 -0.85
C LYS A 239 18.45 -10.11 -1.78
N VAL A 240 17.44 -10.75 -1.20
CA VAL A 240 16.36 -11.37 -1.98
C VAL A 240 15.53 -10.32 -2.72
N ALA A 241 15.22 -9.20 -2.06
CA ALA A 241 14.50 -8.09 -2.69
C ALA A 241 15.29 -7.48 -3.85
N ASP A 242 16.61 -7.29 -3.68
CA ASP A 242 17.49 -6.77 -4.73
C ASP A 242 17.58 -7.71 -5.95
N GLU A 243 17.53 -9.03 -5.73
CA GLU A 243 17.48 -10.02 -6.81
C GLU A 243 16.16 -9.89 -7.58
N MET A 244 15.02 -9.88 -6.88
CA MET A 244 13.70 -9.74 -7.49
C MET A 244 13.54 -8.41 -8.24
N HIS A 245 14.05 -7.31 -7.66
CA HIS A 245 14.03 -5.99 -8.30
C HIS A 245 14.80 -6.02 -9.64
N ARG A 246 16.03 -6.57 -9.64
CA ARG A 246 16.80 -6.72 -10.89
C ARG A 246 16.07 -7.55 -11.93
N ASP A 247 15.39 -8.63 -11.53
CA ASP A 247 14.64 -9.47 -12.46
C ASP A 247 13.42 -8.74 -13.02
N PHE A 248 12.70 -7.98 -12.19
CA PHE A 248 11.61 -7.12 -12.63
C PHE A 248 12.09 -6.05 -13.64
N MET A 249 13.20 -5.38 -13.34
CA MET A 249 13.78 -4.38 -14.25
C MET A 249 14.23 -5.00 -15.58
N ARG A 250 14.86 -6.20 -15.54
CA ARG A 250 15.22 -6.94 -16.77
C ARG A 250 14.00 -7.34 -17.60
N GLY A 251 12.92 -7.75 -16.94
CA GLY A 251 11.66 -8.09 -17.61
C GLY A 251 10.99 -6.89 -18.28
N SER A 252 11.35 -5.67 -17.92
CA SER A 252 10.83 -4.44 -18.51
C SER A 252 11.62 -3.98 -19.75
N ILE A 253 12.79 -4.56 -20.01
CA ILE A 253 13.63 -4.21 -21.18
C ILE A 253 12.89 -4.57 -22.48
N GLY A 254 12.81 -3.60 -23.40
CA GLY A 254 12.11 -3.75 -24.68
C GLY A 254 10.60 -3.53 -24.61
N GLN A 255 10.05 -3.24 -23.43
CA GLN A 255 8.65 -2.85 -23.30
C GLN A 255 8.46 -1.34 -23.54
N THR A 256 7.31 -0.95 -24.06
CA THR A 256 6.88 0.45 -24.13
C THR A 256 5.99 0.74 -22.91
N LEU A 257 6.40 1.68 -22.06
CA LEU A 257 5.68 2.06 -20.84
C LEU A 257 5.21 3.51 -20.94
N PRO A 258 4.00 3.84 -20.48
CA PRO A 258 3.55 5.22 -20.36
C PRO A 258 4.26 5.91 -19.19
N VAL A 259 5.01 6.96 -19.43
CA VAL A 259 5.75 7.73 -18.44
C VAL A 259 5.09 9.08 -18.20
N LEU A 260 4.86 9.45 -16.95
CA LEU A 260 4.51 10.80 -16.56
C LEU A 260 5.80 11.54 -16.24
N PHE A 261 6.17 12.51 -17.06
CA PHE A 261 7.31 13.38 -16.77
C PHE A 261 6.97 14.34 -15.63
N GLU A 262 7.87 14.46 -14.67
CA GLU A 262 7.61 15.17 -13.41
C GLU A 262 8.56 16.36 -13.20
N THR A 263 9.83 16.20 -13.51
CA THR A 263 10.84 17.24 -13.30
C THR A 263 11.79 17.31 -14.49
N GLU A 264 12.26 18.52 -14.75
CA GLU A 264 13.29 18.80 -15.74
C GLU A 264 14.53 19.35 -15.01
N HIS A 265 15.71 18.83 -15.37
CA HIS A 265 16.98 19.34 -14.89
C HIS A 265 18.00 19.26 -16.04
N ASP A 266 18.60 20.40 -16.38
CA ASP A 266 19.60 20.52 -17.45
C ASP A 266 19.16 19.91 -18.81
N GLY A 267 17.89 20.09 -19.18
CA GLY A 267 17.32 19.55 -20.43
C GLY A 267 16.95 18.07 -20.37
N VAL A 268 17.13 17.42 -19.22
CA VAL A 268 16.76 16.02 -18.99
C VAL A 268 15.46 15.95 -18.18
N TRP A 269 14.44 15.32 -18.76
CA TRP A 269 13.18 15.07 -18.08
C TRP A 269 13.21 13.74 -17.35
N THR A 270 12.78 13.75 -16.09
CA THR A 270 12.59 12.54 -15.26
C THR A 270 11.12 12.37 -14.90
N GLY A 271 10.70 11.14 -14.68
CA GLY A 271 9.32 10.82 -14.33
C GLY A 271 9.16 9.34 -14.01
N HIS A 272 7.95 8.93 -13.73
CA HIS A 272 7.64 7.54 -13.40
C HIS A 272 6.64 6.94 -14.38
N SER A 273 6.87 5.68 -14.73
CA SER A 273 5.90 4.88 -15.47
C SER A 273 4.67 4.54 -14.61
N ASP A 274 3.67 3.95 -15.20
CA ASP A 274 2.52 3.39 -14.48
C ASP A 274 2.91 2.23 -13.56
N THR A 275 4.02 1.53 -13.84
CA THR A 275 4.62 0.49 -13.00
C THR A 275 5.67 1.02 -12.01
N TYR A 276 5.83 2.34 -11.92
CA TYR A 276 6.74 3.02 -11.00
C TYR A 276 8.25 2.80 -11.31
N ILE A 277 8.57 2.54 -12.57
CA ILE A 277 9.96 2.54 -13.08
C ILE A 277 10.33 3.95 -13.47
#